data_b8b3ba490d63363acb7f33ee23f4682f
#
_entry.id   b8b3ba490d63363acb7f33ee23f4682f
#
_cell.length_a   1.000
_cell.length_b   1.000
_cell.length_c   1.000
_cell.angle_alpha   90.00
_cell.angle_beta   90.00
_cell.angle_gamma   90.00
#
_symmetry.space_group_name_H-M   'P 1'
#
loop_
_entity.id
_entity.type
_entity.pdbx_description
1 polymer ?
#
loop_
_entity_poly.entity_id
_entity_poly.type
_entity_poly.pdbx_seq_one_letter_code
_entity_poly.pdbx_strand_id
1 'polypeptide(L)'
;MQKKFSYPLTVADLPQAEQHYRLRAEEADCRYLAEVLQLPAVNRLEAELRLKNNHAEGMLDVSGHVFAGIKLESVISLELFDQNYDFDFSLRFDTRATYASQREEAEDWTADLPDVVVGGKIDLADIVIEQIALRLDDYPRRPGEVFVFESEFDDGTEDKHNPFDVLAKLKK
;
A
#
# COMPACT_ATOMS: atom_id res chain seq x y z
N MET A 1 -23.04 -5.80 12.69
CA MET A 1 -22.40 -4.66 12.02
C MET A 1 -20.96 -4.65 12.49
N GLN A 2 -19.99 -4.98 11.63
CA GLN A 2 -18.59 -4.88 12.00
C GLN A 2 -18.25 -3.41 12.20
N LYS A 3 -17.57 -3.10 13.30
CA LYS A 3 -17.08 -1.75 13.59
C LYS A 3 -15.99 -1.44 12.56
N LYS A 4 -16.20 -0.42 11.74
CA LYS A 4 -15.21 0.05 10.78
C LYS A 4 -14.06 0.72 11.57
N PHE A 5 -12.83 0.27 11.37
CA PHE A 5 -11.63 1.01 11.81
C PHE A 5 -11.60 2.34 11.06
N SER A 6 -11.83 3.45 11.75
CA SER A 6 -12.01 4.77 11.13
C SER A 6 -11.68 5.88 12.12
N TYR A 7 -10.99 6.90 11.64
CA TYR A 7 -10.61 8.09 12.42
C TYR A 7 -10.79 9.35 11.55
N PRO A 8 -12.05 9.79 11.33
CA PRO A 8 -12.35 10.91 10.45
C PRO A 8 -12.02 12.26 11.10
N LEU A 9 -11.43 13.16 10.32
CA LEU A 9 -11.12 14.53 10.69
C LEU A 9 -11.70 15.50 9.65
N THR A 10 -12.24 16.61 10.12
CA THR A 10 -12.62 17.75 9.28
C THR A 10 -11.41 18.65 9.13
N VAL A 11 -10.95 18.87 7.90
CA VAL A 11 -9.71 19.62 7.64
C VAL A 11 -9.83 21.08 8.07
N ALA A 12 -11.03 21.67 7.94
CA ALA A 12 -11.28 23.06 8.37
C ALA A 12 -11.13 23.28 9.89
N ASP A 13 -11.33 22.22 10.69
CA ASP A 13 -11.22 22.27 12.14
C ASP A 13 -9.80 22.02 12.66
N LEU A 14 -8.88 21.60 11.77
CA LEU A 14 -7.50 21.33 12.15
C LEU A 14 -6.75 22.65 12.42
N PRO A 15 -6.07 22.80 13.58
CA PRO A 15 -5.25 23.97 13.84
C PRO A 15 -4.01 24.01 12.94
N GLN A 16 -3.40 25.20 12.81
CA GLN A 16 -2.13 25.34 12.08
C GLN A 16 -0.94 24.70 12.82
N ALA A 17 -1.02 24.57 14.13
CA ALA A 17 -0.01 23.88 14.91
C ALA A 17 0.01 22.40 14.55
N GLU A 18 1.19 21.80 14.54
CA GLU A 18 1.36 20.36 14.29
C GLU A 18 0.56 19.54 15.31
N GLN A 19 -0.21 18.60 14.81
CA GLN A 19 -1.03 17.69 15.58
C GLN A 19 -0.46 16.28 15.52
N HIS A 20 -0.50 15.57 16.66
CA HIS A 20 -0.05 14.19 16.78
C HIS A 20 -1.22 13.27 17.08
N TYR A 21 -1.31 12.19 16.33
CA TYR A 21 -2.32 11.16 16.50
C TYR A 21 -1.66 9.80 16.65
N ARG A 22 -2.25 8.97 17.50
CA ARG A 22 -1.84 7.56 17.63
C ARG A 22 -3.05 6.67 17.40
N LEU A 23 -2.96 5.81 16.41
CA LEU A 23 -3.94 4.81 16.10
C LEU A 23 -3.42 3.44 16.55
N ARG A 24 -4.29 2.67 17.16
CA ARG A 24 -4.02 1.28 17.51
C ARG A 24 -5.26 0.45 17.22
N ALA A 25 -5.10 -0.58 16.39
CA ALA A 25 -6.18 -1.50 16.10
C ALA A 25 -6.42 -2.45 17.27
N GLU A 26 -7.68 -2.57 17.68
CA GLU A 26 -8.14 -3.61 18.57
C GLU A 26 -8.39 -4.92 17.81
N GLU A 27 -8.68 -6.02 18.48
CA GLU A 27 -8.92 -7.33 17.84
C GLU A 27 -10.05 -7.29 16.79
N ALA A 28 -11.11 -6.53 17.05
CA ALA A 28 -12.20 -6.34 16.10
C ALA A 28 -11.77 -5.55 14.85
N ASP A 29 -10.89 -4.56 15.04
CA ASP A 29 -10.33 -3.77 13.96
C ASP A 29 -9.36 -4.60 13.12
N CYS A 30 -8.52 -5.42 13.76
CA CYS A 30 -7.62 -6.34 13.05
C CYS A 30 -8.37 -7.32 12.17
N ARG A 31 -9.52 -7.84 12.61
CA ARG A 31 -10.39 -8.69 11.79
C ARG A 31 -10.96 -7.94 10.58
N TYR A 32 -11.43 -6.72 10.80
CA TYR A 32 -11.91 -5.85 9.72
C TYR A 32 -10.80 -5.56 8.69
N LEU A 33 -9.59 -5.24 9.16
CA LEU A 33 -8.42 -4.98 8.32
C LEU A 33 -8.03 -6.20 7.48
N ALA A 34 -8.06 -7.40 8.06
CA ALA A 34 -7.79 -8.64 7.35
C ALA A 34 -8.79 -8.86 6.20
N GLU A 35 -10.08 -8.57 6.42
CA GLU A 35 -11.10 -8.66 5.38
C GLU A 35 -10.89 -7.62 4.27
N VAL A 36 -10.65 -6.35 4.63
CA VAL A 36 -10.46 -5.25 3.66
C VAL A 36 -9.22 -5.47 2.79
N LEU A 37 -8.12 -5.92 3.41
CA LEU A 37 -6.85 -6.18 2.73
C LEU A 37 -6.78 -7.57 2.09
N GLN A 38 -7.83 -8.41 2.25
CA GLN A 38 -7.89 -9.79 1.75
C GLN A 38 -6.72 -10.66 2.25
N LEU A 39 -6.39 -10.51 3.53
CA LEU A 39 -5.29 -11.19 4.20
C LEU A 39 -5.79 -12.32 5.10
N PRO A 40 -5.00 -13.39 5.32
CA PRO A 40 -5.32 -14.44 6.28
C PRO A 40 -5.56 -13.91 7.70
N ALA A 41 -4.73 -12.97 8.17
CA ALA A 41 -4.93 -12.26 9.44
C ALA A 41 -4.08 -10.99 9.52
N VAL A 42 -4.55 -10.02 10.31
CA VAL A 42 -3.76 -8.91 10.83
C VAL A 42 -3.63 -9.13 12.34
N ASN A 43 -2.40 -9.30 12.81
CA ASN A 43 -2.13 -9.61 14.22
C ASN A 43 -1.99 -8.33 15.06
N ARG A 44 -1.47 -7.25 14.46
CA ARG A 44 -1.23 -5.97 15.12
C ARG A 44 -1.17 -4.86 14.09
N LEU A 45 -1.71 -3.68 14.45
CA LEU A 45 -1.52 -2.44 13.72
C LEU A 45 -1.39 -1.30 14.72
N GLU A 46 -0.32 -0.54 14.59
CA GLU A 46 -0.08 0.71 15.31
C GLU A 46 0.44 1.75 14.32
N ALA A 47 -0.02 3.00 14.48
CA ALA A 47 0.44 4.11 13.67
C ALA A 47 0.57 5.37 14.52
N GLU A 48 1.67 6.10 14.33
CA GLU A 48 1.89 7.42 14.90
C GLU A 48 1.92 8.42 13.75
N LEU A 49 1.01 9.40 13.77
CA LEU A 49 0.80 10.33 12.68
C LEU A 49 1.04 11.75 13.15
N ARG A 50 1.59 12.56 12.26
CA ARG A 50 1.78 14.01 12.42
C ARG A 50 1.10 14.72 11.28
N LEU A 51 0.26 15.68 11.62
CA LEU A 51 -0.48 16.49 10.66
C LEU A 51 -0.08 17.95 10.82
N LYS A 52 0.25 18.59 9.70
CA LYS A 52 0.54 20.03 9.66
C LYS A 52 -0.33 20.68 8.60
N ASN A 53 -1.29 21.49 9.06
CA ASN A 53 -2.22 22.18 8.18
C ASN A 53 -1.74 23.61 7.88
N ASN A 54 -1.43 23.89 6.62
CA ASN A 54 -1.11 25.22 6.13
C ASN A 54 -2.33 25.82 5.43
N HIS A 55 -3.22 26.45 6.20
CA HIS A 55 -4.42 27.09 5.67
C HIS A 55 -4.13 28.17 4.61
N ALA A 56 -2.98 28.88 4.72
CA ALA A 56 -2.63 29.94 3.79
C ALA A 56 -2.36 29.39 2.39
N GLU A 57 -1.69 28.26 2.31
CA GLU A 57 -1.35 27.57 1.05
C GLU A 57 -2.45 26.59 0.61
N GLY A 58 -3.38 26.24 1.50
CA GLY A 58 -4.38 25.21 1.23
C GLY A 58 -3.79 23.81 1.21
N MET A 59 -2.70 23.57 1.95
CA MET A 59 -1.99 22.30 1.98
C MET A 59 -2.06 21.66 3.36
N LEU A 60 -2.23 20.34 3.37
CA LEU A 60 -2.17 19.51 4.57
C LEU A 60 -1.08 18.45 4.37
N ASP A 61 -0.03 18.53 5.16
CA ASP A 61 1.02 17.52 5.21
C ASP A 61 0.64 16.47 6.27
N VAL A 62 0.68 15.20 5.88
CA VAL A 62 0.47 14.05 6.76
C VAL A 62 1.70 13.16 6.69
N SER A 63 2.38 12.98 7.79
CA SER A 63 3.48 12.04 7.90
C SER A 63 3.22 11.06 9.03
N GLY A 64 3.77 9.86 8.92
CA GLY A 64 3.55 8.86 9.95
C GLY A 64 4.54 7.73 9.92
N HIS A 65 4.57 7.02 11.05
CA HIS A 65 5.26 5.77 11.24
C HIS A 65 4.23 4.67 11.50
N VAL A 66 4.33 3.57 10.76
CA VAL A 66 3.38 2.45 10.82
C VAL A 66 4.12 1.17 11.15
N PHE A 67 3.61 0.45 12.14
CA PHE A 67 3.98 -0.92 12.43
C PHE A 67 2.78 -1.84 12.24
N ALA A 68 2.90 -2.86 11.37
CA ALA A 68 1.87 -3.86 11.15
C ALA A 68 2.47 -5.27 11.20
N GLY A 69 1.90 -6.12 12.04
CA GLY A 69 2.16 -7.56 12.04
C GLY A 69 1.07 -8.28 11.26
N ILE A 70 1.43 -8.91 10.17
CA ILE A 70 0.48 -9.47 9.19
C ILE A 70 0.81 -10.94 8.96
N LYS A 71 -0.23 -11.77 8.85
CA LYS A 71 -0.10 -13.15 8.42
C LYS A 71 -0.37 -13.23 6.93
N LEU A 72 0.59 -13.79 6.21
CA LEU A 72 0.55 -13.99 4.76
C LEU A 72 0.54 -15.48 4.42
N GLU A 73 0.16 -15.80 3.19
CA GLU A 73 0.27 -17.15 2.64
C GLU A 73 1.33 -17.15 1.53
N SER A 74 2.31 -18.05 1.63
CA SER A 74 3.34 -18.16 0.61
C SER A 74 2.77 -18.67 -0.71
N VAL A 75 3.08 -18.00 -1.81
CA VAL A 75 2.68 -18.46 -3.16
C VAL A 75 3.42 -19.71 -3.64
N ILE A 76 4.46 -20.15 -2.92
CA ILE A 76 5.24 -21.35 -3.23
C ILE A 76 4.71 -22.55 -2.48
N SER A 77 4.69 -22.47 -1.14
CA SER A 77 4.33 -23.59 -0.27
C SER A 77 2.87 -23.62 0.14
N LEU A 78 2.13 -22.54 -0.06
CA LEU A 78 0.78 -22.30 0.46
C LEU A 78 0.71 -22.35 2.00
N GLU A 79 1.86 -22.22 2.67
CA GLU A 79 1.94 -22.17 4.11
C GLU A 79 1.80 -20.74 4.62
N LEU A 80 1.13 -20.62 5.78
CA LEU A 80 1.00 -19.33 6.45
C LEU A 80 2.30 -18.96 7.18
N PHE A 81 2.68 -17.68 7.09
CA PHE A 81 3.80 -17.12 7.83
C PHE A 81 3.51 -15.71 8.31
N ASP A 82 4.22 -15.26 9.34
CA ASP A 82 4.08 -13.93 9.87
C ASP A 82 5.15 -13.00 9.27
N GLN A 83 4.71 -11.82 8.84
CA GLN A 83 5.56 -10.75 8.30
C GLN A 83 5.28 -9.45 9.05
N ASN A 84 6.34 -8.75 9.43
CA ASN A 84 6.24 -7.42 10.01
C ASN A 84 6.56 -6.36 8.96
N TYR A 85 5.75 -5.32 8.94
CA TYR A 85 5.93 -4.10 8.16
C TYR A 85 6.18 -2.96 9.13
N ASP A 86 7.32 -2.29 8.97
CA ASP A 86 7.77 -1.20 9.83
C ASP A 86 8.35 -0.11 8.92
N PHE A 87 7.61 1.00 8.76
CA PHE A 87 7.94 2.01 7.77
C PHE A 87 7.39 3.39 8.10
N ASP A 88 8.06 4.40 7.54
CA ASP A 88 7.61 5.78 7.51
C ASP A 88 6.95 6.12 6.18
N PHE A 89 6.05 7.09 6.20
CA PHE A 89 5.45 7.67 5.01
C PHE A 89 5.23 9.18 5.17
N SER A 90 5.08 9.87 4.04
CA SER A 90 4.71 11.27 3.98
C SER A 90 3.83 11.51 2.77
N LEU A 91 2.70 12.17 3.00
CA LEU A 91 1.71 12.53 1.99
C LEU A 91 1.43 14.02 2.08
N ARG A 92 1.07 14.60 0.94
CA ARG A 92 0.61 15.99 0.86
C ARG A 92 -0.77 16.04 0.21
N PHE A 93 -1.68 16.74 0.84
CA PHE A 93 -3.06 16.92 0.36
C PHE A 93 -3.30 18.39 0.00
N ASP A 94 -3.93 18.60 -1.16
CA ASP A 94 -4.52 19.89 -1.50
C ASP A 94 -5.95 19.95 -0.96
N THR A 95 -6.20 20.94 -0.08
CA THR A 95 -7.49 21.11 0.59
C THR A 95 -8.45 21.99 -0.19
N ARG A 96 -8.01 22.58 -1.30
CA ARG A 96 -8.79 23.52 -2.14
C ARG A 96 -9.06 22.98 -3.53
N ALA A 97 -8.17 22.14 -4.05
CA ALA A 97 -8.31 21.57 -5.39
C ALA A 97 -9.46 20.55 -5.45
N THR A 98 -9.91 20.32 -6.66
CA THR A 98 -10.74 19.18 -7.03
C THR A 98 -9.99 18.33 -8.04
N TYR A 99 -10.35 17.05 -8.18
CA TYR A 99 -9.73 16.19 -9.20
C TYR A 99 -9.89 16.76 -10.63
N ALA A 100 -10.98 17.47 -10.90
CA ALA A 100 -11.19 18.12 -12.20
C ALA A 100 -10.20 19.25 -12.42
N SER A 101 -10.02 20.16 -11.43
CA SER A 101 -9.08 21.28 -11.56
C SER A 101 -7.62 20.82 -11.67
N GLN A 102 -7.22 19.81 -10.90
CA GLN A 102 -5.87 19.25 -11.03
C GLN A 102 -5.58 18.65 -12.40
N ARG A 103 -6.57 17.96 -13.01
CA ARG A 103 -6.41 17.40 -14.36
C ARG A 103 -6.27 18.48 -15.43
N GLU A 104 -6.99 19.60 -15.28
CA GLU A 104 -6.92 20.70 -16.23
C GLU A 104 -5.61 21.49 -16.11
N GLU A 105 -5.05 21.59 -14.90
CA GLU A 105 -3.81 22.32 -14.63
C GLU A 105 -2.55 21.49 -14.85
N ALA A 106 -2.66 20.15 -14.88
CA ALA A 106 -1.53 19.25 -15.08
C ALA A 106 -1.10 19.26 -16.55
N GLU A 107 -0.07 20.04 -16.87
CA GLU A 107 0.63 19.99 -18.17
C GLU A 107 1.47 18.72 -18.33
N ASP A 108 1.88 18.10 -17.21
CA ASP A 108 2.73 16.90 -17.17
C ASP A 108 2.02 15.78 -16.38
N TRP A 109 1.75 14.66 -17.08
CA TRP A 109 1.13 13.47 -16.50
C TRP A 109 2.03 12.70 -15.51
N THR A 110 3.32 13.05 -15.48
CA THR A 110 4.31 12.46 -14.56
C THR A 110 4.53 13.30 -13.31
N ALA A 111 3.87 14.46 -13.19
CA ALA A 111 3.99 15.31 -12.02
C ALA A 111 3.41 14.65 -10.78
N ASP A 112 4.18 14.62 -9.71
CA ASP A 112 3.75 14.18 -8.38
C ASP A 112 2.85 15.26 -7.75
N LEU A 113 1.56 15.18 -8.06
CA LEU A 113 0.57 16.13 -7.57
C LEU A 113 0.10 15.73 -6.16
N PRO A 114 -0.22 16.72 -5.30
CA PRO A 114 -0.82 16.45 -4.01
C PRO A 114 -2.16 15.71 -4.16
N ASP A 115 -2.48 14.84 -3.21
CA ASP A 115 -3.80 14.21 -3.14
C ASP A 115 -4.90 15.26 -2.87
N VAL A 116 -6.11 15.01 -3.35
CA VAL A 116 -7.25 15.93 -3.17
C VAL A 116 -8.07 15.52 -1.97
N VAL A 117 -8.38 16.51 -1.09
CA VAL A 117 -9.30 16.29 0.02
C VAL A 117 -10.75 16.34 -0.48
N VAL A 118 -11.44 15.21 -0.46
CA VAL A 118 -12.83 15.11 -0.89
C VAL A 118 -13.79 15.47 0.25
N GLY A 119 -14.70 16.42 0.00
CA GLY A 119 -15.71 16.81 0.99
C GLY A 119 -15.16 17.44 2.27
N GLY A 120 -13.93 17.97 2.23
CA GLY A 120 -13.31 18.64 3.37
C GLY A 120 -12.95 17.71 4.55
N LYS A 121 -12.92 16.40 4.35
CA LYS A 121 -12.65 15.40 5.39
C LYS A 121 -11.55 14.45 4.94
N ILE A 122 -10.77 14.00 5.90
CA ILE A 122 -9.81 12.89 5.74
C ILE A 122 -10.09 11.85 6.82
N ASP A 123 -9.81 10.59 6.52
CA ASP A 123 -9.83 9.52 7.53
C ASP A 123 -8.41 8.98 7.73
N LEU A 124 -7.86 9.19 8.91
CA LEU A 124 -6.47 8.78 9.20
C LEU A 124 -6.30 7.26 9.18
N ALA A 125 -7.33 6.51 9.51
CA ALA A 125 -7.28 5.06 9.45
C ALA A 125 -7.28 4.58 8.00
N ASP A 126 -8.09 5.19 7.11
CA ASP A 126 -8.11 4.87 5.68
C ASP A 126 -6.73 5.16 5.06
N ILE A 127 -6.07 6.29 5.42
CA ILE A 127 -4.70 6.61 4.98
C ILE A 127 -3.72 5.50 5.40
N VAL A 128 -3.77 5.05 6.66
CA VAL A 128 -2.88 4.00 7.16
C VAL A 128 -3.12 2.68 6.44
N ILE A 129 -4.39 2.32 6.21
CA ILE A 129 -4.77 1.10 5.46
C ILE A 129 -4.20 1.14 4.04
N GLU A 130 -4.35 2.27 3.36
CA GLU A 130 -3.81 2.48 2.01
C GLU A 130 -2.29 2.35 1.98
N GLN A 131 -1.59 2.97 2.95
CA GLN A 131 -0.13 2.89 3.04
C GLN A 131 0.37 1.47 3.31
N ILE A 132 -0.39 0.64 4.04
CA ILE A 132 -0.10 -0.79 4.21
C ILE A 132 -0.34 -1.51 2.89
N ALA A 133 -1.50 -1.31 2.24
CA ALA A 133 -1.84 -1.96 0.97
C ALA A 133 -0.78 -1.75 -0.11
N LEU A 134 -0.24 -0.53 -0.22
CA LEU A 134 0.83 -0.19 -1.16
C LEU A 134 2.17 -0.90 -0.88
N ARG A 135 2.34 -1.49 0.30
CA ARG A 135 3.58 -2.18 0.71
C ARG A 135 3.45 -3.68 0.80
N LEU A 136 2.23 -4.19 0.70
CA LEU A 136 2.02 -5.64 0.63
C LEU A 136 2.70 -6.20 -0.62
N ASP A 137 3.33 -7.36 -0.45
CA ASP A 137 3.88 -8.10 -1.58
C ASP A 137 2.72 -8.83 -2.29
N ASP A 138 2.59 -8.63 -3.60
CA ASP A 138 1.59 -9.32 -4.43
C ASP A 138 1.86 -10.83 -4.52
N TYR A 139 3.12 -11.24 -4.31
CA TYR A 139 3.57 -12.64 -4.38
C TYR A 139 4.39 -13.00 -3.15
N PRO A 140 3.78 -13.03 -1.96
CA PRO A 140 4.51 -13.22 -0.72
C PRO A 140 5.16 -14.60 -0.68
N ARG A 141 6.40 -14.64 -0.17
CA ARG A 141 7.19 -15.85 -0.01
C ARG A 141 7.78 -15.90 1.38
N ARG A 142 7.75 -17.07 1.99
CA ARG A 142 8.41 -17.26 3.27
C ARG A 142 9.93 -17.09 3.09
N PRO A 143 10.63 -16.43 4.02
CA PRO A 143 12.07 -16.27 3.95
C PRO A 143 12.79 -17.62 3.74
N GLY A 144 13.66 -17.70 2.72
CA GLY A 144 14.43 -18.90 2.39
C GLY A 144 13.73 -19.88 1.43
N GLU A 145 12.49 -19.63 1.02
CA GLU A 145 11.84 -20.44 0.00
C GLU A 145 12.42 -20.16 -1.39
N VAL A 146 12.70 -21.22 -2.11
CA VAL A 146 13.13 -21.20 -3.50
C VAL A 146 12.16 -22.04 -4.32
N PHE A 147 11.60 -21.44 -5.38
CA PHE A 147 10.81 -22.21 -6.33
C PHE A 147 11.74 -23.10 -7.17
N VAL A 148 11.59 -24.40 -7.04
CA VAL A 148 12.27 -25.38 -7.89
C VAL A 148 11.26 -25.89 -8.90
N PHE A 149 11.50 -25.57 -10.17
CA PHE A 149 10.67 -26.11 -11.25
C PHE A 149 11.27 -27.47 -11.66
N GLU A 150 10.61 -28.56 -11.28
CA GLU A 150 10.87 -29.88 -11.83
C GLU A 150 9.93 -30.10 -13.00
N SER A 151 10.48 -30.14 -14.23
CA SER A 151 9.71 -30.49 -15.41
C SER A 151 9.66 -32.02 -15.54
N GLU A 152 8.47 -32.60 -15.42
CA GLU A 152 8.26 -34.03 -15.73
C GLU A 152 8.49 -34.35 -17.23
N PHE A 153 8.66 -33.32 -18.05
CA PHE A 153 8.92 -33.43 -19.50
C PHE A 153 10.38 -33.25 -19.88
N ASP A 154 11.29 -33.24 -18.92
CA ASP A 154 12.72 -33.30 -19.19
C ASP A 154 13.10 -34.77 -19.48
N ASP A 155 12.98 -35.19 -20.73
CA ASP A 155 13.28 -36.55 -21.21
C ASP A 155 14.79 -36.83 -21.32
N GLY A 156 15.62 -35.93 -20.76
CA GLY A 156 17.09 -36.09 -20.73
C GLY A 156 17.75 -36.03 -22.12
N THR A 157 17.00 -35.69 -23.16
CA THR A 157 17.58 -35.50 -24.50
C THR A 157 18.12 -34.08 -24.58
N GLU A 158 19.45 -33.95 -24.61
CA GLU A 158 20.17 -32.66 -24.73
C GLU A 158 20.04 -32.00 -26.12
N ASP A 159 19.19 -32.47 -27.00
CA ASP A 159 18.89 -31.81 -28.25
C ASP A 159 17.83 -30.71 -28.08
N LYS A 160 18.26 -29.61 -27.47
CA LYS A 160 17.50 -28.36 -27.49
C LYS A 160 17.41 -27.82 -28.91
N HIS A 161 16.52 -28.35 -29.70
CA HIS A 161 16.14 -27.76 -30.96
C HIS A 161 15.40 -26.45 -30.66
N ASN A 162 16.17 -25.36 -30.56
CA ASN A 162 15.60 -24.04 -30.36
C ASN A 162 14.76 -23.72 -31.63
N PRO A 163 13.41 -23.65 -31.52
CA PRO A 163 12.57 -23.38 -32.72
C PRO A 163 12.87 -22.01 -33.32
N PHE A 164 13.61 -21.15 -32.63
CA PHE A 164 14.05 -19.84 -33.10
C PHE A 164 15.39 -19.82 -33.84
N ASP A 165 16.13 -20.92 -33.90
CA ASP A 165 17.39 -21.01 -34.68
C ASP A 165 17.20 -20.74 -36.17
N VAL A 166 15.97 -20.96 -36.67
CA VAL A 166 15.58 -20.61 -38.04
C VAL A 166 15.63 -19.10 -38.28
N LEU A 167 15.34 -18.29 -37.25
CA LEU A 167 15.35 -16.83 -37.37
C LEU A 167 16.77 -16.24 -37.42
N ALA A 168 17.76 -16.92 -36.87
CA ALA A 168 19.16 -16.52 -37.01
C ALA A 168 19.67 -16.55 -38.44
N LYS A 169 19.07 -17.41 -39.32
CA LYS A 169 19.41 -17.54 -40.73
C LYS A 169 18.76 -16.47 -41.62
N LEU A 170 17.79 -15.72 -41.10
CA LEU A 170 17.08 -14.66 -41.86
C LEU A 170 17.74 -13.28 -41.73
N LYS A 171 18.78 -13.15 -40.90
CA LYS A 171 19.54 -11.91 -40.77
C LYS A 171 20.67 -11.85 -41.78
N LYS A 172 20.32 -11.43 -43.05
CA LYS A 172 21.26 -10.99 -44.07
C LYS A 172 21.27 -9.50 -44.17
#